data_9e708d2801fede9eb6fe77dec4f4a487
#
_entry.id   9e708d2801fede9eb6fe77dec4f4a487
#
_cell.length_a   1.000
_cell.length_b   1.000
_cell.length_c   1.000
_cell.angle_alpha   90.00
_cell.angle_beta   90.00
_cell.angle_gamma   90.00
#
_symmetry.space_group_name_H-M   'P 1'
#
loop_
_entity.id
_entity.type
_entity.pdbx_description
1 polymer ?
#
loop_
_entity_poly.entity_id
_entity_poly.type
_entity_poly.pdbx_seq_one_letter_code
_entity_poly.pdbx_strand_id
1 'polypeptide(L)'
;MEKLVFKSFVWPRNPDTYREDWSRDGMYHKNDLGDDVFDGMGMKKCVITGTGVFLGANAFADYRALMELFGQVTAGHLEHPVFGIRNCYFTGFEMTQEPVENCIHYRFTFEVADADGYLPK
;
A
#
# COMPACT_ATOMS: atom_id res chain seq x y z
N MET A 1 15.13 11.76 -9.40
CA MET A 1 14.56 10.88 -8.35
C MET A 1 13.43 10.06 -8.95
N GLU A 2 13.51 8.76 -8.81
CA GLU A 2 12.47 7.88 -9.32
C GLU A 2 11.19 8.05 -8.52
N LYS A 3 10.08 7.75 -9.16
CA LYS A 3 8.76 7.99 -8.57
C LYS A 3 8.03 6.68 -8.33
N LEU A 4 7.11 6.74 -7.38
CA LEU A 4 6.20 5.63 -7.13
C LEU A 4 5.25 5.48 -8.32
N VAL A 5 5.02 4.24 -8.73
CA VAL A 5 4.15 3.91 -9.87
C VAL A 5 3.21 2.77 -9.47
N PHE A 6 1.94 2.92 -9.79
CA PHE A 6 0.98 1.82 -9.68
C PHE A 6 0.21 1.68 -10.98
N LYS A 7 0.30 0.49 -11.58
CA LYS A 7 -0.24 0.26 -12.92
C LYS A 7 0.31 1.31 -13.89
N SER A 8 -0.54 2.17 -14.43
CA SER A 8 -0.12 3.22 -15.35
C SER A 8 0.02 4.59 -14.69
N PHE A 9 -0.31 4.70 -13.42
CA PHE A 9 -0.25 5.98 -12.71
C PHE A 9 1.13 6.19 -12.13
N VAL A 10 1.78 7.27 -12.56
CA VAL A 10 3.07 7.72 -12.00
C VAL A 10 2.78 8.88 -11.06
N TRP A 11 3.19 8.77 -9.80
CA TRP A 11 2.99 9.86 -8.85
C TRP A 11 3.76 11.10 -9.33
N PRO A 12 3.08 12.25 -9.51
CA PRO A 12 3.77 13.48 -9.90
C PRO A 12 4.74 13.96 -8.83
N ARG A 13 4.42 13.67 -7.58
CA ARG A 13 5.26 13.90 -6.43
C ARG A 13 5.12 12.68 -5.51
N ASN A 14 6.24 12.11 -5.10
CA ASN A 14 6.20 10.95 -4.22
C ASN A 14 5.45 11.25 -2.93
N PRO A 15 4.77 10.25 -2.35
CA PRO A 15 4.09 10.43 -1.08
C PRO A 15 5.04 10.91 0.01
N ASP A 16 4.50 11.66 0.96
CA ASP A 16 5.28 12.14 2.11
C ASP A 16 5.64 11.02 3.05
N THR A 17 4.77 10.02 3.17
CA THR A 17 5.03 8.83 3.99
C THR A 17 4.74 7.58 3.19
N TYR A 18 5.46 6.53 3.52
CA TYR A 18 5.28 5.20 2.94
C TYR A 18 5.68 4.18 3.99
N ARG A 19 4.79 3.26 4.29
CA ARG A 19 5.03 2.27 5.33
C ARG A 19 4.54 0.90 4.89
N GLU A 20 5.32 -0.12 5.19
CA GLU A 20 4.93 -1.50 4.98
C GLU A 20 4.76 -2.18 6.33
N ASP A 21 3.60 -2.75 6.56
CA ASP A 21 3.32 -3.51 7.76
C ASP A 21 3.15 -4.98 7.39
N TRP A 22 4.03 -5.80 7.92
CA TRP A 22 3.99 -7.23 7.72
C TRP A 22 3.39 -7.90 8.95
N SER A 23 2.49 -8.83 8.73
CA SER A 23 1.89 -9.61 9.78
C SER A 23 1.72 -11.05 9.31
N ARG A 24 1.53 -11.93 10.27
CA ARG A 24 1.33 -13.35 10.00
C ARG A 24 0.15 -13.82 10.82
N ASP A 25 -0.80 -14.45 10.15
CA ASP A 25 -1.88 -15.11 10.84
C ASP A 25 -1.35 -16.38 11.44
N GLY A 26 -1.71 -16.64 12.68
CA GLY A 26 -1.30 -17.82 13.38
C GLY A 26 -1.87 -17.82 14.78
N MET A 27 -1.68 -18.91 15.49
CA MET A 27 -2.18 -19.03 16.84
C MET A 27 -1.03 -19.41 17.76
N TYR A 28 -1.02 -18.79 18.96
CA TYR A 28 -0.17 -19.25 20.03
C TYR A 28 -0.85 -20.42 20.71
N HIS A 29 -0.09 -21.48 20.95
CA HIS A 29 -0.55 -22.61 21.73
C HIS A 29 0.59 -23.12 22.59
N LYS A 30 0.25 -23.84 23.67
CA LYS A 30 1.25 -24.38 24.56
C LYS A 30 1.67 -25.78 24.10
N ASN A 31 2.97 -26.04 24.14
CA ASN A 31 3.48 -27.35 23.85
C ASN A 31 3.33 -28.23 25.11
N ASP A 32 3.78 -29.48 25.06
CA ASP A 32 3.68 -30.43 26.17
C ASP A 32 4.46 -29.99 27.41
N LEU A 33 5.42 -29.09 27.25
CA LEU A 33 6.22 -28.53 28.33
C LEU A 33 5.63 -27.25 28.92
N GLY A 34 4.49 -26.78 28.39
CA GLY A 34 3.84 -25.57 28.85
C GLY A 34 4.34 -24.26 28.23
N ASP A 35 5.27 -24.36 27.32
CA ASP A 35 5.77 -23.16 26.61
C ASP A 35 4.80 -22.70 25.51
N ASP A 36 4.72 -21.41 25.30
CA ASP A 36 3.92 -20.87 24.21
C ASP A 36 4.62 -21.08 22.89
N VAL A 37 3.90 -21.63 21.93
CA VAL A 37 4.40 -21.86 20.57
C VAL A 37 3.53 -21.09 19.59
N PHE A 38 4.16 -20.26 18.76
CA PHE A 38 3.44 -19.57 17.70
C PHE A 38 3.37 -20.47 16.46
N ASP A 39 2.16 -20.78 16.05
CA ASP A 39 1.94 -21.54 14.82
C ASP A 39 2.03 -20.56 13.63
N GLY A 40 3.19 -20.52 13.00
CA GLY A 40 3.47 -19.63 11.89
C GLY A 40 3.03 -20.14 10.54
N MET A 41 2.18 -21.16 10.49
CA MET A 41 1.69 -21.70 9.23
C MET A 41 0.58 -20.88 8.59
N GLY A 42 0.08 -19.86 9.31
CA GLY A 42 -0.87 -18.93 8.74
C GLY A 42 -0.25 -18.04 7.67
N MET A 43 -1.10 -17.40 6.90
CA MET A 43 -0.69 -16.56 5.78
C MET A 43 0.03 -15.32 6.27
N LYS A 44 1.08 -14.93 5.55
CA LYS A 44 1.68 -13.62 5.74
C LYS A 44 0.77 -12.59 5.10
N LYS A 45 0.72 -11.43 5.72
CA LYS A 45 -0.03 -10.29 5.19
C LYS A 45 0.87 -9.07 5.18
N CYS A 46 0.88 -8.36 4.07
CA CYS A 46 1.61 -7.12 3.96
C CYS A 46 0.65 -6.02 3.54
N VAL A 47 0.55 -4.99 4.36
CA VAL A 47 -0.28 -3.81 4.09
C VAL A 47 0.64 -2.62 3.92
N ILE A 48 0.49 -1.92 2.80
CA ILE A 48 1.28 -0.75 2.47
C ILE A 48 0.39 0.47 2.61
N THR A 49 0.82 1.42 3.42
CA THR A 49 0.07 2.64 3.67
C THR A 49 0.95 3.84 3.40
N GLY A 50 0.39 4.87 2.81
CA GLY A 50 1.11 6.10 2.59
C GLY A 50 0.19 7.29 2.58
N THR A 51 0.78 8.45 2.84
CA THR A 51 0.07 9.73 2.78
C THR A 51 0.85 10.71 1.94
N GLY A 52 0.14 11.65 1.35
CA GLY A 52 0.80 12.66 0.56
C GLY A 52 -0.15 13.77 0.18
N VAL A 53 0.29 14.57 -0.77
CA VAL A 53 -0.48 15.71 -1.25
C VAL A 53 -0.31 15.83 -2.76
N PHE A 54 -1.41 16.10 -3.45
CA PHE A 54 -1.38 16.53 -4.83
C PHE A 54 -1.45 18.06 -4.85
N LEU A 55 -0.51 18.66 -5.54
CA LEU A 55 -0.37 20.12 -5.60
C LEU A 55 -0.44 20.61 -7.04
N GLY A 56 -0.90 21.84 -7.20
CA GLY A 56 -0.92 22.52 -8.49
C GLY A 56 -2.22 22.36 -9.25
N ALA A 57 -2.24 22.85 -10.46
CA ALA A 57 -3.45 22.89 -11.29
C ALA A 57 -4.00 21.50 -11.60
N ASN A 58 -3.16 20.48 -11.56
CA ASN A 58 -3.55 19.11 -11.87
C ASN A 58 -3.91 18.28 -10.62
N ALA A 59 -3.96 18.90 -9.43
CA ALA A 59 -4.18 18.17 -8.18
C ALA A 59 -5.47 17.33 -8.22
N PHE A 60 -6.56 17.91 -8.66
CA PHE A 60 -7.83 17.22 -8.74
C PHE A 60 -7.84 16.13 -9.82
N ALA A 61 -7.20 16.40 -10.96
CA ALA A 61 -7.08 15.40 -12.01
C ALA A 61 -6.25 14.20 -11.56
N ASP A 62 -5.17 14.44 -10.85
CA ASP A 62 -4.33 13.37 -10.27
C ASP A 62 -5.10 12.55 -9.24
N TYR A 63 -5.86 13.22 -8.39
CA TYR A 63 -6.71 12.56 -7.41
C TYR A 63 -7.74 11.65 -8.08
N ARG A 64 -8.40 12.15 -9.11
CA ARG A 64 -9.40 11.37 -9.85
C ARG A 64 -8.78 10.19 -10.59
N ALA A 65 -7.61 10.36 -11.16
CA ALA A 65 -6.92 9.27 -11.86
C ALA A 65 -6.62 8.13 -10.89
N LEU A 66 -6.15 8.45 -9.69
CA LEU A 66 -5.86 7.44 -8.68
C LEU A 66 -7.15 6.81 -8.14
N MET A 67 -8.21 7.59 -8.00
CA MET A 67 -9.52 7.09 -7.59
C MET A 67 -10.08 6.10 -8.61
N GLU A 68 -9.87 6.33 -9.89
CA GLU A 68 -10.29 5.39 -10.94
C GLU A 68 -9.55 4.05 -10.80
N LEU A 69 -8.27 4.08 -10.49
CA LEU A 69 -7.52 2.85 -10.22
C LEU A 69 -8.04 2.14 -8.99
N PHE A 70 -8.41 2.89 -7.96
CA PHE A 70 -9.01 2.32 -6.76
C PHE A 70 -10.32 1.59 -7.08
N GLY A 71 -11.06 2.08 -8.04
CA GLY A 71 -12.29 1.43 -8.47
C GLY A 71 -12.10 0.10 -9.20
N GLN A 72 -10.87 -0.21 -9.63
CA GLN A 72 -10.56 -1.46 -10.28
C GLN A 72 -10.27 -2.53 -9.22
N VAL A 73 -10.91 -3.69 -9.35
CA VAL A 73 -10.75 -4.76 -8.35
C VAL A 73 -9.61 -5.72 -8.66
N THR A 74 -8.82 -5.43 -9.69
CA THR A 74 -7.71 -6.29 -10.10
C THR A 74 -6.40 -5.83 -9.47
N ALA A 75 -5.51 -6.79 -9.19
CA ALA A 75 -4.17 -6.48 -8.72
C ALA A 75 -3.35 -5.80 -9.82
N GLY A 76 -2.37 -5.03 -9.40
CA GLY A 76 -1.43 -4.38 -10.29
C GLY A 76 -0.07 -4.25 -9.64
N HIS A 77 0.92 -3.90 -10.44
CA HIS A 77 2.27 -3.73 -9.94
C HIS A 77 2.42 -2.36 -9.30
N LEU A 78 2.82 -2.37 -8.02
CA LEU A 78 3.24 -1.16 -7.31
C LEU A 78 4.77 -1.13 -7.34
N GLU A 79 5.32 -0.13 -8.00
CA GLU A 79 6.77 0.01 -8.17
C GLU A 79 7.27 1.12 -7.26
N HIS A 80 8.11 0.72 -6.31
CA HIS A 80 8.74 1.67 -5.39
C HIS A 80 10.22 1.78 -5.72
N PRO A 81 10.77 3.01 -5.74
CA PRO A 81 12.18 3.19 -6.13
C PRO A 81 13.18 2.47 -5.23
N VAL A 82 12.81 2.20 -3.98
CA VAL A 82 13.70 1.49 -3.04
C VAL A 82 13.30 0.04 -2.86
N PHE A 83 12.01 -0.25 -2.72
CA PHE A 83 11.53 -1.58 -2.36
C PHE A 83 11.25 -2.48 -3.57
N GLY A 84 11.29 -1.93 -4.78
CA GLY A 84 11.07 -2.71 -5.99
C GLY A 84 9.59 -2.89 -6.32
N ILE A 85 9.29 -3.95 -7.04
CA ILE A 85 7.96 -4.18 -7.60
C ILE A 85 7.22 -5.22 -6.78
N ARG A 86 5.97 -4.92 -6.43
CA ARG A 86 5.08 -5.84 -5.74
C ARG A 86 3.72 -5.87 -6.42
N ASN A 87 3.14 -7.05 -6.47
CA ASN A 87 1.78 -7.21 -7.01
C ASN A 87 0.79 -6.93 -5.88
N CYS A 88 0.01 -5.86 -6.01
CA CYS A 88 -0.84 -5.36 -4.93
C CYS A 88 -2.26 -5.12 -5.40
N TYR A 89 -3.20 -5.27 -4.45
CA TYR A 89 -4.55 -4.74 -4.60
C TYR A 89 -4.61 -3.35 -3.94
N PHE A 90 -5.30 -2.44 -4.58
CA PHE A 90 -5.54 -1.11 -4.04
C PHE A 90 -6.79 -1.18 -3.15
N THR A 91 -6.59 -1.24 -1.84
CA THR A 91 -7.68 -1.57 -0.90
C THR A 91 -8.26 -0.38 -0.16
N GLY A 92 -7.59 0.76 -0.16
CA GLY A 92 -8.10 1.94 0.50
C GLY A 92 -7.57 3.22 -0.11
N PHE A 93 -8.42 4.22 -0.19
CA PHE A 93 -8.03 5.55 -0.67
C PHE A 93 -8.97 6.56 -0.08
N GLU A 94 -8.42 7.55 0.62
CA GLU A 94 -9.24 8.55 1.27
C GLU A 94 -8.60 9.93 1.21
N MET A 95 -9.44 10.94 1.29
CA MET A 95 -9.01 12.32 1.43
C MET A 95 -8.90 12.60 2.93
N THR A 96 -7.72 13.02 3.38
CA THR A 96 -7.44 13.16 4.80
C THR A 96 -7.79 14.53 5.37
N GLN A 97 -7.96 15.51 4.50
CA GLN A 97 -8.32 16.87 4.89
C GLN A 97 -9.32 17.41 3.87
N GLU A 98 -10.06 18.44 4.27
CA GLU A 98 -10.93 19.15 3.34
C GLU A 98 -10.09 19.71 2.19
N PRO A 99 -10.52 19.49 0.92
CA PRO A 99 -9.72 19.93 -0.21
C PRO A 99 -9.71 21.45 -0.34
N VAL A 100 -8.56 21.98 -0.71
CA VAL A 100 -8.38 23.38 -1.04
C VAL A 100 -7.97 23.41 -2.51
N GLU A 101 -8.26 24.51 -3.19
CA GLU A 101 -7.89 24.67 -4.59
C GLU A 101 -6.42 24.35 -4.80
N ASN A 102 -6.13 23.47 -5.76
CA ASN A 102 -4.78 23.04 -6.11
C ASN A 102 -4.02 22.32 -5.00
N CYS A 103 -4.74 21.80 -3.98
CA CYS A 103 -4.10 21.10 -2.88
C CYS A 103 -5.04 20.02 -2.32
N ILE A 104 -4.70 18.76 -2.50
CA ILE A 104 -5.51 17.63 -2.01
C ILE A 104 -4.62 16.69 -1.23
N HIS A 105 -4.92 16.52 0.06
CA HIS A 105 -4.24 15.56 0.92
C HIS A 105 -4.95 14.23 0.88
N TYR A 106 -4.17 13.15 0.80
CA TYR A 106 -4.72 11.80 0.63
C TYR A 106 -3.98 10.78 1.47
N ARG A 107 -4.63 9.64 1.66
CA ARG A 107 -4.02 8.43 2.20
C ARG A 107 -4.41 7.26 1.30
N PHE A 108 -3.45 6.41 1.01
CA PHE A 108 -3.71 5.19 0.25
C PHE A 108 -3.32 3.96 1.04
N THR A 109 -3.94 2.85 0.69
CA THR A 109 -3.65 1.54 1.28
C THR A 109 -3.61 0.51 0.17
N PHE A 110 -2.54 -0.26 0.14
CA PHE A 110 -2.40 -1.42 -0.75
C PHE A 110 -2.22 -2.66 0.10
N GLU A 111 -2.66 -3.80 -0.42
CA GLU A 111 -2.40 -5.09 0.19
C GLU A 111 -1.67 -5.96 -0.82
N VAL A 112 -0.54 -6.54 -0.42
CA VAL A 112 0.26 -7.36 -1.32
C VAL A 112 -0.48 -8.65 -1.61
N ALA A 113 -0.66 -8.97 -2.90
CA ALA A 113 -1.50 -10.07 -3.34
C ALA A 113 -0.91 -11.44 -3.04
N ASP A 114 0.41 -11.53 -3.05
CA ASP A 114 1.13 -12.81 -2.92
C ASP A 114 2.18 -12.73 -1.81
N ALA A 115 1.77 -12.19 -0.66
CA ALA A 115 2.67 -11.98 0.47
C ALA A 115 3.35 -13.27 0.92
N ASP A 116 2.66 -14.41 0.85
CA ASP A 116 3.21 -15.70 1.25
C ASP A 116 4.41 -16.12 0.41
N GLY A 117 4.39 -15.77 -0.88
CA GLY A 117 5.47 -16.12 -1.80
C GLY A 117 6.50 -15.02 -1.97
N TYR A 118 6.33 -13.89 -1.31
CA TYR A 118 7.20 -12.74 -1.52
C TYR A 118 8.50 -12.87 -0.74
N LEU A 119 9.61 -12.67 -1.45
CA LEU A 119 10.94 -12.63 -0.83
C LEU A 119 11.48 -11.22 -0.95
N PRO A 120 11.63 -10.50 0.17
CA PRO A 120 12.20 -9.15 0.12
C PRO A 120 13.63 -9.19 -0.41
N LYS A 121 13.94 -8.21 -1.20
CA LYS A 121 15.30 -8.08 -1.73
C LYS A 121 16.23 -7.48 -0.69
#